data_4df1c0ec34d7210b596d5c7abc9bc9ea
#
_entry.id   4df1c0ec34d7210b596d5c7abc9bc9ea
#
_cell.length_a   1.000
_cell.length_b   1.000
_cell.length_c   1.000
_cell.angle_alpha   90.00
_cell.angle_beta   90.00
_cell.angle_gamma   90.00
#
_symmetry.space_group_name_H-M   'P 1'
#
loop_
_entity.id
_entity.type
_entity.pdbx_description
1 polymer ?
#
loop_
_entity_poly.entity_id
_entity_poly.type
_entity_poly.pdbx_seq_one_letter_code
_entity_poly.pdbx_strand_id
1 'polypeptide(L)'
;YISAFDDSLAMAVIVSKGISPLKDALIHEPEDHIKAAAAWSLGQIGRHSPDHAKYLAEADVPARLLAVYMMQEGQGSTDLKDKSKKALKNIIQMCTHLSSLEPLLILAPNNILTYVTAQFAKVLPQNTEAKKTFIKSGGFQRIQEIDAAPGSKLRENIDAINSHFPVKVVQYYSPGVAT
;
A
#
# COMPACT_ATOMS: atom_id res chain seq x y z
N TYR A 1 4.82 10.72 18.80
CA TYR A 1 5.81 9.88 19.50
C TYR A 1 5.18 8.68 20.22
N ILE A 2 4.00 8.81 20.82
CA ILE A 2 3.32 7.73 21.59
C ILE A 2 3.17 6.46 20.75
N SER A 3 2.63 6.57 19.54
CA SER A 3 2.39 5.43 18.63
C SER A 3 3.65 4.76 18.10
N ALA A 4 4.81 5.37 18.26
CA ALA A 4 6.10 4.80 17.84
C ALA A 4 6.77 3.97 18.91
N PHE A 5 6.31 4.08 20.16
CA PHE A 5 6.98 3.51 21.32
C PHE A 5 6.77 2.00 21.43
N ASP A 6 5.52 1.57 21.45
CA ASP A 6 5.18 0.15 21.49
C ASP A 6 3.80 -0.14 20.80
N ASP A 7 3.54 -1.43 20.63
CA ASP A 7 2.34 -1.97 20.00
C ASP A 7 1.05 -1.58 20.74
N SER A 8 1.07 -1.65 22.05
CA SER A 8 -0.11 -1.36 22.90
C SER A 8 -0.48 0.12 22.84
N LEU A 9 0.52 1.01 22.85
CA LEU A 9 0.28 2.45 22.74
C LEU A 9 -0.19 2.82 21.33
N ALA A 10 0.32 2.17 20.28
CA ALA A 10 -0.17 2.35 18.94
C ALA A 10 -1.64 1.91 18.81
N MET A 11 -2.00 0.76 19.41
CA MET A 11 -3.39 0.28 19.45
C MET A 11 -4.28 1.23 20.25
N ALA A 12 -3.80 1.79 21.35
CA ALA A 12 -4.54 2.78 22.13
C ALA A 12 -4.90 4.02 21.30
N VAL A 13 -4.01 4.49 20.43
CA VAL A 13 -4.28 5.59 19.48
C VAL A 13 -5.40 5.20 18.51
N ILE A 14 -5.40 3.97 17.99
CA ILE A 14 -6.47 3.47 17.10
C ILE A 14 -7.81 3.43 17.83
N VAL A 15 -7.86 2.80 18.99
CA VAL A 15 -9.07 2.62 19.79
C VAL A 15 -9.66 3.96 20.23
N SER A 16 -8.80 4.95 20.54
CA SER A 16 -9.22 6.34 20.83
C SER A 16 -9.63 7.15 19.61
N LYS A 17 -9.78 6.50 18.43
CA LYS A 17 -10.11 7.15 17.14
C LYS A 17 -9.07 8.17 16.66
N GLY A 18 -7.80 7.98 17.04
CA GLY A 18 -6.70 8.88 16.66
C GLY A 18 -6.32 8.86 15.19
N ILE A 19 -6.75 7.84 14.41
CA ILE A 19 -6.47 7.76 12.97
C ILE A 19 -7.14 8.92 12.21
N SER A 20 -8.42 9.22 12.50
CA SER A 20 -9.16 10.27 11.78
C SER A 20 -8.52 11.65 11.93
N PRO A 21 -8.21 12.16 13.14
CA PRO A 21 -7.51 13.43 13.29
C PRO A 21 -6.13 13.48 12.61
N LEU A 22 -5.37 12.37 12.63
CA LEU A 22 -4.07 12.32 11.94
C LEU A 22 -4.24 12.36 10.42
N LYS A 23 -5.25 11.66 9.87
CA LYS A 23 -5.58 11.73 8.46
C LYS A 23 -6.07 13.12 8.06
N ASP A 24 -6.90 13.74 8.87
CA ASP A 24 -7.39 15.10 8.63
C ASP A 24 -6.25 16.13 8.65
N ALA A 25 -5.32 16.00 9.60
CA ALA A 25 -4.11 16.82 9.64
C ALA A 25 -3.26 16.65 8.38
N LEU A 26 -3.06 15.39 7.91
CA LEU A 26 -2.31 15.11 6.69
C LEU A 26 -2.92 15.81 5.46
N ILE A 27 -4.24 15.97 5.41
CA ILE A 27 -4.97 16.50 4.25
C ILE A 27 -5.16 18.01 4.34
N HIS A 28 -5.57 18.51 5.50
CA HIS A 28 -6.14 19.86 5.65
C HIS A 28 -5.22 20.87 6.34
N GLU A 29 -4.18 20.40 7.06
CA GLU A 29 -3.26 21.37 7.68
C GLU A 29 -2.55 22.23 6.63
N PRO A 30 -2.43 23.53 6.83
CA PRO A 30 -1.75 24.40 5.88
C PRO A 30 -0.24 24.21 5.86
N GLU A 31 0.34 23.77 6.98
CA GLU A 31 1.79 23.71 7.16
C GLU A 31 2.34 22.30 6.91
N ASP A 32 3.29 22.20 6.01
CA ASP A 32 3.91 20.93 5.60
C ASP A 32 4.58 20.17 6.75
N HIS A 33 5.14 20.87 7.72
CA HIS A 33 5.81 20.19 8.85
C HIS A 33 4.78 19.50 9.77
N ILE A 34 3.55 20.01 9.88
CA ILE A 34 2.45 19.35 10.61
C ILE A 34 1.93 18.15 9.83
N LYS A 35 1.73 18.31 8.52
CA LYS A 35 1.40 17.16 7.64
C LYS A 35 2.46 16.07 7.70
N ALA A 36 3.73 16.43 7.69
CA ALA A 36 4.84 15.51 7.79
C ALA A 36 4.88 14.75 9.13
N ALA A 37 4.56 15.42 10.23
CA ALA A 37 4.42 14.80 11.55
C ALA A 37 3.24 13.81 11.59
N ALA A 38 2.11 14.17 10.97
CA ALA A 38 0.95 13.28 10.84
C ALA A 38 1.28 12.04 9.99
N ALA A 39 1.93 12.22 8.83
CA ALA A 39 2.38 11.12 7.98
C ALA A 39 3.32 10.16 8.72
N TRP A 40 4.30 10.72 9.44
CA TRP A 40 5.23 9.93 10.25
C TRP A 40 4.49 9.12 11.32
N SER A 41 3.55 9.75 12.04
CA SER A 41 2.78 9.09 13.10
C SER A 41 1.93 7.93 12.55
N LEU A 42 1.26 8.13 11.41
CA LEU A 42 0.51 7.07 10.72
C LEU A 42 1.41 5.91 10.31
N GLY A 43 2.61 6.20 9.81
CA GLY A 43 3.60 5.19 9.46
C GLY A 43 4.10 4.40 10.67
N GLN A 44 4.26 5.06 11.84
CA GLN A 44 4.65 4.38 13.08
C GLN A 44 3.54 3.44 13.57
N ILE A 45 2.27 3.84 13.48
CA ILE A 45 1.14 2.96 13.81
C ILE A 45 1.16 1.73 12.90
N GLY A 46 1.23 1.92 11.59
CA GLY A 46 1.07 0.85 10.61
C GLY A 46 2.19 -0.19 10.59
N ARG A 47 3.35 0.12 11.17
CA ARG A 47 4.50 -0.82 11.20
C ARG A 47 4.44 -1.86 12.32
N HIS A 48 3.59 -1.67 13.32
CA HIS A 48 3.60 -2.51 14.52
C HIS A 48 3.07 -3.94 14.24
N SER A 49 1.91 -4.07 13.60
CA SER A 49 1.34 -5.38 13.30
C SER A 49 0.42 -5.35 12.07
N PRO A 50 0.07 -6.53 11.52
CA PRO A 50 -0.93 -6.64 10.45
C PRO A 50 -2.28 -6.00 10.80
N ASP A 51 -2.72 -6.08 12.05
CA ASP A 51 -3.97 -5.48 12.50
C ASP A 51 -3.92 -3.96 12.48
N HIS A 52 -2.81 -3.36 12.96
CA HIS A 52 -2.60 -1.91 12.86
C HIS A 52 -2.61 -1.43 11.41
N ALA A 53 -1.88 -2.14 10.54
CA ALA A 53 -1.85 -1.81 9.10
C ALA A 53 -3.23 -1.95 8.46
N LYS A 54 -4.02 -2.97 8.84
CA LYS A 54 -5.39 -3.17 8.37
C LYS A 54 -6.30 -1.99 8.74
N TYR A 55 -6.29 -1.54 10.00
CA TYR A 55 -7.07 -0.38 10.43
C TYR A 55 -6.76 0.88 9.61
N LEU A 56 -5.47 1.12 9.33
CA LEU A 56 -5.06 2.26 8.50
C LEU A 56 -5.51 2.09 7.04
N ALA A 57 -5.39 0.88 6.50
CA ALA A 57 -5.80 0.59 5.12
C ALA A 57 -7.32 0.73 4.93
N GLU A 58 -8.12 0.23 5.86
CA GLU A 58 -9.57 0.39 5.88
C GLU A 58 -10.01 1.85 6.07
N ALA A 59 -9.20 2.66 6.72
CA ALA A 59 -9.42 4.10 6.87
C ALA A 59 -8.93 4.96 5.67
N ASP A 60 -8.55 4.33 4.55
CA ASP A 60 -8.09 5.00 3.33
C ASP A 60 -6.76 5.79 3.49
N VAL A 61 -5.99 5.48 4.52
CA VAL A 61 -4.71 6.17 4.80
C VAL A 61 -3.67 5.94 3.70
N PRO A 62 -3.49 4.73 3.14
CA PRO A 62 -2.52 4.51 2.07
C PRO A 62 -2.75 5.38 0.84
N ALA A 63 -4.00 5.54 0.39
CA ALA A 63 -4.32 6.38 -0.76
C ALA A 63 -4.04 7.86 -0.48
N ARG A 64 -4.25 8.33 0.75
CA ARG A 64 -3.94 9.71 1.15
C ARG A 64 -2.44 9.97 1.21
N LEU A 65 -1.67 9.06 1.78
CA LEU A 65 -0.21 9.12 1.78
C LEU A 65 0.36 9.09 0.35
N LEU A 66 -0.21 8.26 -0.51
CA LEU A 66 0.17 8.21 -1.92
C LEU A 66 -0.09 9.56 -2.63
N ALA A 67 -1.26 10.15 -2.41
CA ALA A 67 -1.60 11.44 -3.01
C ALA A 67 -0.62 12.54 -2.59
N VAL A 68 -0.23 12.58 -1.32
CA VAL A 68 0.79 13.52 -0.82
C VAL A 68 2.16 13.26 -1.43
N TYR A 69 2.57 12.00 -1.51
CA TYR A 69 3.84 11.62 -2.13
C TYR A 69 3.92 12.02 -3.61
N MET A 70 2.79 11.93 -4.33
CA MET A 70 2.71 12.21 -5.77
C MET A 70 2.43 13.69 -6.10
N MET A 71 2.39 14.58 -5.12
CA MET A 71 2.26 16.03 -5.39
C MET A 71 3.34 16.51 -6.35
N GLN A 72 2.97 17.43 -7.25
CA GLN A 72 3.88 18.01 -8.26
C GLN A 72 5.07 18.72 -7.60
N GLU A 73 6.14 18.93 -8.39
CA GLU A 73 7.26 19.77 -7.95
C GLU A 73 6.76 21.16 -7.53
N GLY A 74 7.28 21.65 -6.41
CA GLY A 74 6.83 22.91 -5.81
C GLY A 74 5.57 22.79 -4.94
N GLN A 75 4.89 21.65 -4.94
CA GLN A 75 3.80 21.36 -4.02
C GLN A 75 4.28 20.38 -2.95
N GLY A 76 4.20 20.80 -1.70
CA GLY A 76 4.67 20.01 -0.56
C GLY A 76 6.19 19.97 -0.43
N SER A 77 6.67 19.98 0.80
CA SER A 77 8.10 19.90 1.10
C SER A 77 8.65 18.51 0.81
N THR A 78 9.96 18.43 0.57
CA THR A 78 10.67 17.14 0.41
C THR A 78 10.50 16.26 1.65
N ASP A 79 10.59 16.83 2.84
CA ASP A 79 10.40 16.10 4.11
C ASP A 79 8.99 15.49 4.22
N LEU A 80 7.95 16.22 3.81
CA LEU A 80 6.58 15.72 3.77
C LEU A 80 6.44 14.53 2.80
N LYS A 81 6.98 14.64 1.59
CA LYS A 81 6.94 13.57 0.59
C LYS A 81 7.71 12.33 1.05
N ASP A 82 8.88 12.50 1.63
CA ASP A 82 9.72 11.41 2.13
C ASP A 82 9.06 10.68 3.30
N LYS A 83 8.48 11.40 4.26
CA LYS A 83 7.75 10.81 5.37
C LYS A 83 6.49 10.09 4.91
N SER A 84 5.77 10.65 3.94
CA SER A 84 4.58 10.02 3.35
C SER A 84 4.93 8.72 2.61
N LYS A 85 6.01 8.71 1.83
CA LYS A 85 6.52 7.50 1.17
C LYS A 85 6.92 6.44 2.18
N LYS A 86 7.65 6.81 3.23
CA LYS A 86 8.10 5.89 4.27
C LYS A 86 6.92 5.31 5.06
N ALA A 87 5.95 6.15 5.41
CA ALA A 87 4.72 5.71 6.09
C ALA A 87 3.93 4.73 5.22
N LEU A 88 3.74 5.06 3.94
CA LEU A 88 3.07 4.20 2.97
C LEU A 88 3.76 2.84 2.85
N LYS A 89 5.09 2.82 2.72
CA LYS A 89 5.88 1.59 2.70
C LYS A 89 5.67 0.75 3.96
N ASN A 90 5.71 1.35 5.14
CA ASN A 90 5.52 0.66 6.42
C ASN A 90 4.15 -0.03 6.49
N ILE A 91 3.09 0.67 6.07
CA ILE A 91 1.73 0.13 6.06
C ILE A 91 1.60 -1.02 5.05
N ILE A 92 2.07 -0.84 3.82
CA ILE A 92 1.99 -1.85 2.77
C ILE A 92 2.70 -3.14 3.20
N GLN A 93 3.92 -3.03 3.73
CA GLN A 93 4.74 -4.19 4.09
C GLN A 93 4.16 -5.02 5.26
N MET A 94 3.31 -4.42 6.07
CA MET A 94 2.69 -5.07 7.23
C MET A 94 1.25 -5.54 6.94
N CYS A 95 0.55 -4.91 6.00
CA CYS A 95 -0.86 -5.20 5.72
C CYS A 95 -1.03 -6.56 5.03
N THR A 96 -1.80 -7.46 5.65
CA THR A 96 -2.18 -8.75 5.07
C THR A 96 -3.58 -8.74 4.45
N HIS A 97 -4.35 -7.66 4.66
CA HIS A 97 -5.67 -7.46 4.06
C HIS A 97 -5.54 -6.87 2.65
N LEU A 98 -5.26 -7.73 1.67
CA LEU A 98 -4.85 -7.33 0.31
C LEU A 98 -5.91 -6.50 -0.44
N SER A 99 -7.20 -6.75 -0.20
CA SER A 99 -8.28 -6.00 -0.85
C SER A 99 -8.22 -4.49 -0.57
N SER A 100 -7.74 -4.09 0.61
CA SER A 100 -7.53 -2.68 0.95
C SER A 100 -6.30 -2.05 0.25
N LEU A 101 -5.40 -2.87 -0.29
CA LEU A 101 -4.23 -2.42 -1.05
C LEU A 101 -4.46 -2.42 -2.57
N GLU A 102 -5.51 -3.08 -3.06
CA GLU A 102 -5.81 -3.17 -4.50
C GLU A 102 -5.96 -1.80 -5.20
N PRO A 103 -6.55 -0.76 -4.61
CA PRO A 103 -6.60 0.56 -5.23
C PRO A 103 -5.22 1.13 -5.59
N LEU A 104 -4.18 0.77 -4.83
CA LEU A 104 -2.81 1.19 -5.10
C LEU A 104 -2.25 0.58 -6.40
N LEU A 105 -2.74 -0.59 -6.83
CA LEU A 105 -2.34 -1.20 -8.10
C LEU A 105 -2.69 -0.34 -9.32
N ILE A 106 -3.71 0.51 -9.19
CA ILE A 106 -4.16 1.42 -10.24
C ILE A 106 -3.48 2.78 -10.14
N LEU A 107 -3.29 3.27 -8.93
CA LEU A 107 -2.93 4.66 -8.68
C LEU A 107 -1.43 4.88 -8.50
N ALA A 108 -0.70 3.86 -8.05
CA ALA A 108 0.68 4.04 -7.61
C ALA A 108 1.70 3.97 -8.76
N PRO A 109 2.80 4.74 -8.68
CA PRO A 109 3.92 4.65 -9.60
C PRO A 109 4.75 3.38 -9.33
N ASN A 110 5.59 2.98 -10.29
CA ASN A 110 6.34 1.72 -10.25
C ASN A 110 7.19 1.51 -8.99
N ASN A 111 7.76 2.56 -8.43
CA ASN A 111 8.54 2.47 -7.20
C ASN A 111 7.68 2.12 -5.96
N ILE A 112 6.41 2.51 -5.95
CA ILE A 112 5.44 2.11 -4.90
C ILE A 112 4.82 0.75 -5.25
N LEU A 113 4.50 0.50 -6.54
CA LEU A 113 4.01 -0.80 -7.00
C LEU A 113 4.96 -1.93 -6.65
N THR A 114 6.26 -1.68 -6.59
CA THR A 114 7.26 -2.66 -6.15
C THR A 114 6.98 -3.14 -4.70
N TYR A 115 6.57 -2.26 -3.80
CA TYR A 115 6.20 -2.66 -2.43
C TYR A 115 4.85 -3.38 -2.38
N VAL A 116 3.87 -2.89 -3.14
CA VAL A 116 2.53 -3.50 -3.22
C VAL A 116 2.61 -4.92 -3.77
N THR A 117 3.27 -5.11 -4.91
CA THR A 117 3.41 -6.44 -5.54
C THR A 117 4.24 -7.39 -4.70
N ALA A 118 5.27 -6.91 -3.99
CA ALA A 118 6.03 -7.73 -3.04
C ALA A 118 5.13 -8.26 -1.90
N GLN A 119 4.24 -7.42 -1.38
CA GLN A 119 3.30 -7.85 -0.33
C GLN A 119 2.27 -8.85 -0.87
N PHE A 120 1.73 -8.63 -2.07
CA PHE A 120 0.86 -9.60 -2.73
C PHE A 120 1.56 -10.94 -2.94
N ALA A 121 2.80 -10.95 -3.45
CA ALA A 121 3.60 -12.15 -3.63
C ALA A 121 3.84 -12.92 -2.32
N LYS A 122 3.96 -12.21 -1.20
CA LYS A 122 4.16 -12.80 0.13
C LYS A 122 2.88 -13.40 0.71
N VAL A 123 1.73 -12.74 0.56
CA VAL A 123 0.48 -13.09 1.26
C VAL A 123 -0.39 -14.05 0.45
N LEU A 124 -0.52 -13.85 -0.86
CA LEU A 124 -1.39 -14.67 -1.73
C LEU A 124 -1.13 -16.18 -1.64
N PRO A 125 0.13 -16.67 -1.59
CA PRO A 125 0.39 -18.10 -1.53
C PRO A 125 -0.25 -18.80 -0.33
N GLN A 126 -0.39 -18.08 0.76
CA GLN A 126 -0.86 -18.60 2.05
C GLN A 126 -2.37 -18.48 2.24
N ASN A 127 -3.10 -17.84 1.30
CA ASN A 127 -4.52 -17.54 1.45
C ASN A 127 -5.30 -17.81 0.16
N THR A 128 -5.95 -18.98 0.10
CA THR A 128 -6.74 -19.41 -1.07
C THR A 128 -7.93 -18.49 -1.34
N GLU A 129 -8.60 -17.97 -0.32
CA GLU A 129 -9.73 -17.05 -0.49
C GLU A 129 -9.24 -15.68 -1.01
N ALA A 130 -8.08 -15.21 -0.56
CA ALA A 130 -7.48 -13.99 -1.11
C ALA A 130 -7.15 -14.15 -2.60
N LYS A 131 -6.68 -15.32 -3.05
CA LYS A 131 -6.46 -15.59 -4.48
C LYS A 131 -7.73 -15.49 -5.30
N LYS A 132 -8.83 -16.10 -4.82
CA LYS A 132 -10.13 -16.04 -5.50
C LYS A 132 -10.68 -14.62 -5.55
N THR A 133 -10.60 -13.90 -4.45
CA THR A 133 -11.04 -12.51 -4.35
C THR A 133 -10.24 -11.64 -5.30
N PHE A 134 -8.92 -11.81 -5.37
CA PHE A 134 -8.02 -11.06 -6.23
C PHE A 134 -8.31 -11.23 -7.73
N ILE A 135 -8.70 -12.44 -8.16
CA ILE A 135 -9.19 -12.66 -9.53
C ILE A 135 -10.53 -11.97 -9.75
N LYS A 136 -11.49 -12.16 -8.84
CA LYS A 136 -12.85 -11.62 -8.97
C LYS A 136 -12.90 -10.09 -8.95
N SER A 137 -12.04 -9.44 -8.18
CA SER A 137 -11.94 -7.98 -8.09
C SER A 137 -11.33 -7.33 -9.34
N GLY A 138 -10.69 -8.13 -10.20
CA GLY A 138 -9.90 -7.63 -11.34
C GLY A 138 -8.46 -7.26 -10.97
N GLY A 139 -8.06 -7.42 -9.72
CA GLY A 139 -6.69 -7.13 -9.26
C GLY A 139 -5.64 -7.97 -9.98
N PHE A 140 -5.94 -9.25 -10.24
CA PHE A 140 -5.06 -10.13 -11.00
C PHE A 140 -4.86 -9.66 -12.44
N GLN A 141 -5.94 -9.23 -13.13
CA GLN A 141 -5.83 -8.63 -14.45
C GLN A 141 -4.96 -7.37 -14.39
N ARG A 142 -5.17 -6.52 -13.40
CA ARG A 142 -4.44 -5.27 -13.27
C ARG A 142 -2.94 -5.45 -13.16
N ILE A 143 -2.45 -6.47 -12.42
CA ILE A 143 -1.00 -6.70 -12.34
C ILE A 143 -0.38 -7.17 -13.66
N GLN A 144 -1.16 -7.82 -14.55
CA GLN A 144 -0.68 -8.20 -15.88
C GLN A 144 -0.50 -6.98 -16.80
N GLU A 145 -1.23 -5.89 -16.54
CA GLU A 145 -1.18 -4.65 -17.31
C GLU A 145 -0.06 -3.69 -16.85
N ILE A 146 0.61 -3.98 -15.72
CA ILE A 146 1.69 -3.13 -15.20
C ILE A 146 2.89 -3.21 -16.15
N ASP A 147 3.31 -2.06 -16.66
CA ASP A 147 4.55 -1.94 -17.44
C ASP A 147 5.76 -2.02 -16.48
N ALA A 148 6.36 -3.20 -16.43
CA ALA A 148 7.52 -3.49 -15.60
C ALA A 148 8.68 -3.94 -16.48
N ALA A 149 9.80 -3.21 -16.38
CA ALA A 149 11.00 -3.52 -17.16
C ALA A 149 11.50 -4.94 -16.87
N PRO A 150 11.97 -5.68 -17.91
CA PRO A 150 12.57 -6.99 -17.72
C PRO A 150 13.73 -6.94 -16.72
N GLY A 151 13.77 -7.90 -15.77
CA GLY A 151 14.80 -7.96 -14.73
C GLY A 151 14.64 -6.94 -13.59
N SER A 152 13.61 -6.09 -13.63
CA SER A 152 13.30 -5.20 -12.50
C SER A 152 12.68 -5.97 -11.33
N LYS A 153 12.84 -5.44 -10.11
CA LYS A 153 12.23 -6.02 -8.91
C LYS A 153 10.70 -6.08 -9.01
N LEU A 154 10.10 -5.12 -9.68
CA LEU A 154 8.66 -5.11 -9.96
C LEU A 154 8.26 -6.30 -10.84
N ARG A 155 9.01 -6.58 -11.92
CA ARG A 155 8.78 -7.74 -12.79
C ARG A 155 8.95 -9.05 -12.01
N GLU A 156 10.03 -9.17 -11.24
CA GLU A 156 10.24 -10.35 -10.39
C GLU A 156 9.05 -10.62 -9.44
N ASN A 157 8.50 -9.57 -8.83
CA ASN A 157 7.36 -9.71 -7.94
C ASN A 157 6.09 -10.15 -8.70
N ILE A 158 5.85 -9.61 -9.90
CA ILE A 158 4.72 -10.01 -10.76
C ILE A 158 4.86 -11.49 -11.15
N ASP A 159 6.05 -11.91 -11.55
CA ASP A 159 6.33 -13.30 -11.91
C ASP A 159 6.17 -14.24 -10.72
N ALA A 160 6.59 -13.80 -9.53
CA ALA A 160 6.36 -14.54 -8.28
C ALA A 160 4.86 -14.69 -7.97
N ILE A 161 4.05 -13.65 -8.17
CA ILE A 161 2.58 -13.74 -8.03
C ILE A 161 2.03 -14.75 -9.04
N ASN A 162 2.41 -14.63 -10.31
CA ASN A 162 1.93 -15.48 -11.38
C ASN A 162 2.24 -16.98 -11.14
N SER A 163 3.39 -17.30 -10.53
CA SER A 163 3.78 -18.67 -10.21
C SER A 163 2.80 -19.39 -9.27
N HIS A 164 1.96 -18.65 -8.54
CA HIS A 164 0.97 -19.19 -7.62
C HIS A 164 -0.43 -19.37 -8.23
N PHE A 165 -0.57 -19.12 -9.54
CA PHE A 165 -1.80 -19.31 -10.30
C PHE A 165 -1.60 -20.33 -11.44
N PRO A 166 -2.66 -21.04 -11.86
CA PRO A 166 -2.58 -21.93 -13.00
C PRO A 166 -2.13 -21.20 -14.27
N VAL A 167 -1.26 -21.83 -15.06
CA VAL A 167 -0.73 -21.22 -16.31
C VAL A 167 -1.83 -20.71 -17.23
N LYS A 168 -2.94 -21.47 -17.37
CA LYS A 168 -4.08 -21.06 -18.18
C LYS A 168 -4.74 -19.75 -17.70
N VAL A 169 -4.77 -19.51 -16.38
CA VAL A 169 -5.29 -18.29 -15.80
C VAL A 169 -4.35 -17.12 -16.12
N VAL A 170 -3.05 -17.31 -15.94
CA VAL A 170 -2.05 -16.30 -16.28
C VAL A 170 -2.14 -15.93 -17.75
N GLN A 171 -2.19 -16.91 -18.64
CA GLN A 171 -2.29 -16.70 -20.09
C GLN A 171 -3.56 -15.94 -20.47
N TYR A 172 -4.70 -16.27 -19.85
CA TYR A 172 -5.98 -15.61 -20.14
C TYR A 172 -5.98 -14.11 -19.86
N TYR A 173 -5.27 -13.70 -18.80
CA TYR A 173 -5.19 -12.28 -18.40
C TYR A 173 -3.95 -11.55 -18.93
N SER A 174 -3.03 -12.24 -19.60
CA SER A 174 -1.81 -11.61 -20.14
C SER A 174 -2.12 -10.74 -21.37
N PRO A 175 -1.58 -9.52 -21.47
CA PRO A 175 -1.74 -8.68 -22.64
C PRO A 175 -1.22 -9.38 -23.91
N GLY A 176 -2.04 -9.47 -24.94
CA GLY A 176 -1.65 -10.05 -26.24
C GLY A 176 -2.21 -11.44 -26.54
N VAL A 177 -2.95 -12.06 -25.63
CA VAL A 177 -3.77 -13.25 -25.92
C VAL A 177 -5.19 -12.79 -26.24
N ALA A 178 -5.34 -11.94 -27.27
CA ALA A 178 -6.64 -11.75 -27.91
C ALA A 178 -6.81 -12.89 -28.92
N THR A 179 -7.81 -13.71 -28.68
CA THR A 179 -8.35 -14.71 -29.64
C THR A 179 -8.84 -14.04 -30.90
#